data_58da86a067861325489b88744afd7029
#
_entry.id   58da86a067861325489b88744afd7029
#
_cell.length_a   1.000
_cell.length_b   1.000
_cell.length_c   1.000
_cell.angle_alpha   90.00
_cell.angle_beta   90.00
_cell.angle_gamma   90.00
#
_symmetry.space_group_name_H-M   'P 1'
#
loop_
_entity.id
_entity.type
_entity.pdbx_description
1 polymer ?
#
loop_
_entity_poly.entity_id
_entity_poly.type
_entity_poly.pdbx_seq_one_letter_code
_entity_poly.pdbx_strand_id
1 'polypeptide(L)'
;MNNYLIFILSLILPNSLLAADSNSNYYAATIFSLFVLITLVITYFASRKASNKDSFYAAGGKISGFQNGLAIAGDYMSAASFLGISGLVFYSGFDGLIYSIGFLVGWPIILFILAEKLKNLGKYTFADATSIRLEPKFTRILAAFGTLSTVLLYLIAQMVGAGGLIQTLFNLPYEYAVWIVGILMITYVSFGGMIATTWVQIIKAILLLIGATILAFLVLQNNDFNFNTLFKNATLIHQNGEDILFPGQLISDPVSAISLGIALILGTAGLPHILMRFFTVPDAKSARISAAYATGFIGYFYILTFIIGFGAIIMLSSNSTYLDSFGNLIGSNNMAAVHLSHAIGGDIFLGFISAVAFATILAVVSGLTLAGASAIGHDLYAFVICKNKSDDKKEVLISKLSTIVLGLIAIYLGILFEGQNVAFMVGLAFAIAASANFPVLFLSITWKGLTTRGAVIGGFVGLFSAIIFVITGPVVWVEILKFENPIFPYKYPALFSVVLAFSSIVLISLFDSKSKSKKHNELFKKQYIKSYLNK
;
A
#
# COMPACT_ATOMS: atom_id res chain seq x y z
N MET A 1 16.92 21.42 19.24
CA MET A 1 16.54 20.00 19.16
C MET A 1 15.41 19.62 20.12
N ASN A 2 15.41 20.14 21.33
CA ASN A 2 14.30 19.90 22.30
C ASN A 2 12.95 20.54 21.92
N ASN A 3 12.95 21.66 21.21
CA ASN A 3 11.72 22.40 20.91
C ASN A 3 10.81 21.70 19.88
N TYR A 4 11.37 20.91 18.95
CA TYR A 4 10.56 20.15 17.97
C TYR A 4 9.88 18.94 18.60
N LEU A 5 10.53 18.28 19.56
CA LEU A 5 9.93 17.17 20.30
C LEU A 5 8.78 17.65 21.20
N ILE A 6 8.96 18.82 21.82
CA ILE A 6 7.92 19.47 22.64
C ILE A 6 6.75 19.93 21.75
N PHE A 7 7.00 20.45 20.55
CA PHE A 7 5.97 20.85 19.62
C PHE A 7 5.17 19.63 19.10
N ILE A 8 5.83 18.52 18.78
CA ILE A 8 5.17 17.26 18.40
C ILE A 8 4.36 16.69 19.58
N LEU A 9 4.89 16.74 20.79
CA LEU A 9 4.19 16.35 22.01
C LEU A 9 2.96 17.23 22.29
N SER A 10 3.03 18.53 22.03
CA SER A 10 1.89 19.44 22.19
C SER A 10 0.81 19.26 21.11
N LEU A 11 1.15 18.73 19.94
CA LEU A 11 0.20 18.34 18.90
C LEU A 11 -0.49 17.00 19.20
N ILE A 12 0.19 16.10 19.92
CA ILE A 12 -0.33 14.77 20.29
C ILE A 12 -1.16 14.84 21.58
N LEU A 13 -0.92 15.83 22.42
CA LEU A 13 -1.66 16.09 23.67
C LEU A 13 -2.47 17.38 23.52
N PRO A 14 -3.64 17.38 22.91
CA PRO A 14 -4.49 18.56 22.86
C PRO A 14 -4.96 18.92 24.27
N ASN A 15 -5.01 20.21 24.58
CA ASN A 15 -5.55 20.74 25.83
C ASN A 15 -7.02 20.35 26.10
N SER A 16 -7.73 19.81 25.10
CA SER A 16 -9.05 19.17 25.22
C SER A 16 -9.04 17.87 26.05
N LEU A 17 -7.88 17.27 26.29
CA LEU A 17 -7.71 16.15 27.24
C LEU A 17 -8.04 16.54 28.69
N LEU A 18 -8.09 17.85 29.03
CA LEU A 18 -8.42 18.35 30.36
C LEU A 18 -9.90 18.76 30.55
N ALA A 19 -10.71 18.72 29.48
CA ALA A 19 -12.10 19.15 29.46
C ALA A 19 -13.05 18.13 28.79
N ALA A 20 -12.82 16.84 29.00
CA ALA A 20 -13.61 15.81 28.34
C ALA A 20 -14.81 15.40 29.21
N ASP A 21 -15.99 15.48 28.60
CA ASP A 21 -17.19 14.78 29.04
C ASP A 21 -16.91 13.28 29.24
N SER A 22 -17.65 12.67 30.16
CA SER A 22 -17.48 11.33 30.72
C SER A 22 -17.60 10.14 29.74
N ASN A 23 -17.54 10.37 28.42
CA ASN A 23 -17.61 9.37 27.35
C ASN A 23 -16.36 9.29 26.47
N SER A 24 -15.24 9.92 26.83
CA SER A 24 -14.01 9.83 26.05
C SER A 24 -13.22 8.57 26.44
N ASN A 25 -12.78 7.79 25.43
CA ASN A 25 -11.89 6.62 25.56
C ASN A 25 -10.49 7.02 26.08
N TYR A 26 -10.41 7.60 27.27
CA TYR A 26 -9.20 8.17 27.85
C TYR A 26 -8.04 7.19 27.90
N TYR A 27 -8.32 5.96 28.33
CA TYR A 27 -7.33 4.89 28.41
C TYR A 27 -6.84 4.48 27.03
N ALA A 28 -7.75 4.35 26.05
CA ALA A 28 -7.41 4.00 24.67
C ALA A 28 -6.53 5.09 24.02
N ALA A 29 -6.91 6.37 24.19
CA ALA A 29 -6.14 7.52 23.69
C ALA A 29 -4.75 7.62 24.32
N THR A 30 -4.61 7.33 25.62
CA THR A 30 -3.32 7.34 26.32
C THR A 30 -2.41 6.22 25.83
N ILE A 31 -2.93 5.00 25.73
CA ILE A 31 -2.18 3.84 25.23
C ILE A 31 -1.76 4.07 23.77
N PHE A 32 -2.68 4.56 22.94
CA PHE A 32 -2.39 4.95 21.56
C PHE A 32 -1.22 5.95 21.48
N SER A 33 -1.31 7.05 22.23
CA SER A 33 -0.30 8.12 22.23
C SER A 33 1.07 7.61 22.69
N LEU A 34 1.10 6.75 23.72
CA LEU A 34 2.33 6.11 24.20
C LEU A 34 2.99 5.25 23.12
N PHE A 35 2.22 4.39 22.42
CA PHE A 35 2.74 3.55 21.35
C PHE A 35 3.22 4.36 20.14
N VAL A 36 2.49 5.40 19.74
CA VAL A 36 2.91 6.31 18.67
C VAL A 36 4.23 6.99 19.06
N LEU A 37 4.37 7.47 20.29
CA LEU A 37 5.60 8.08 20.78
C LEU A 37 6.78 7.09 20.71
N ILE A 38 6.59 5.85 21.16
CA ILE A 38 7.61 4.80 21.09
C ILE A 38 8.05 4.57 19.64
N THR A 39 7.12 4.47 18.69
CA THR A 39 7.45 4.27 17.29
C THR A 39 8.19 5.46 16.67
N LEU A 40 7.84 6.69 17.05
CA LEU A 40 8.56 7.90 16.64
C LEU A 40 10.00 7.94 17.18
N VAL A 41 10.20 7.56 18.44
CA VAL A 41 11.52 7.48 19.08
C VAL A 41 12.39 6.44 18.36
N ILE A 42 11.86 5.26 18.08
CA ILE A 42 12.57 4.20 17.32
C ILE A 42 12.99 4.73 15.95
N THR A 43 12.08 5.40 15.25
CA THR A 43 12.35 5.98 13.92
C THR A 43 13.44 7.02 13.97
N TYR A 44 13.41 7.89 14.97
CA TYR A 44 14.43 8.91 15.15
C TYR A 44 15.83 8.31 15.33
N PHE A 45 15.98 7.29 16.18
CA PHE A 45 17.26 6.61 16.36
C PHE A 45 17.69 5.83 15.10
N ALA A 46 16.78 5.19 14.40
CA ALA A 46 17.06 4.48 13.15
C ALA A 46 17.49 5.44 12.02
N SER A 47 16.88 6.62 11.93
CA SER A 47 17.18 7.62 10.90
C SER A 47 18.60 8.19 10.98
N ARG A 48 19.19 8.25 12.18
CA ARG A 48 20.57 8.71 12.39
C ARG A 48 21.61 7.87 11.68
N LYS A 49 21.29 6.63 11.29
CA LYS A 49 22.19 5.72 10.56
C LYS A 49 22.17 5.94 9.05
N ALA A 50 21.26 6.75 8.50
CA ALA A 50 21.14 7.04 7.07
C ALA A 50 22.00 8.25 6.68
N SER A 51 23.31 8.04 6.49
CA SER A 51 24.27 9.14 6.25
C SER A 51 24.62 9.36 4.77
N ASN A 52 24.37 8.39 3.88
CA ASN A 52 24.75 8.47 2.47
C ASN A 52 23.59 8.00 1.56
N LYS A 53 23.76 8.19 0.24
CA LYS A 53 22.78 7.85 -0.80
C LYS A 53 22.39 6.37 -0.77
N ASP A 54 23.34 5.44 -0.65
CA ASP A 54 23.07 4.00 -0.61
C ASP A 54 22.26 3.62 0.64
N SER A 55 22.53 4.27 1.77
CA SER A 55 21.75 4.10 3.00
C SER A 55 20.33 4.67 2.86
N PHE A 56 20.19 5.81 2.16
CA PHE A 56 18.92 6.49 1.97
C PHE A 56 17.97 5.71 1.05
N TYR A 57 18.45 5.20 -0.10
CA TYR A 57 17.59 4.53 -1.10
C TYR A 57 17.52 3.00 -0.94
N ALA A 58 18.58 2.33 -0.46
CA ALA A 58 18.69 0.88 -0.45
C ALA A 58 19.16 0.28 0.89
N ALA A 59 19.09 1.03 1.99
CA ALA A 59 19.52 0.59 3.33
C ALA A 59 20.95 -0.01 3.35
N GLY A 60 21.81 0.41 2.44
CA GLY A 60 23.19 -0.08 2.28
C GLY A 60 23.30 -1.52 1.76
N GLY A 61 22.23 -2.17 1.34
CA GLY A 61 22.23 -3.52 0.78
C GLY A 61 22.61 -4.64 1.77
N LYS A 62 22.39 -4.45 3.09
CA LYS A 62 22.89 -5.35 4.14
C LYS A 62 21.78 -6.04 4.95
N ILE A 63 20.53 -5.84 4.59
CA ILE A 63 19.38 -6.43 5.29
C ILE A 63 19.29 -7.92 4.95
N SER A 64 19.14 -8.79 5.96
CA SER A 64 19.01 -10.23 5.72
C SER A 64 17.68 -10.57 5.01
N GLY A 65 17.63 -11.72 4.32
CA GLY A 65 16.42 -12.16 3.62
C GLY A 65 15.19 -12.27 4.55
N PHE A 66 15.37 -12.77 5.77
CA PHE A 66 14.29 -12.85 6.77
C PHE A 66 13.81 -11.46 7.22
N GLN A 67 14.75 -10.58 7.60
CA GLN A 67 14.42 -9.21 8.03
C GLN A 67 13.72 -8.44 6.91
N ASN A 68 14.20 -8.57 5.67
CA ASN A 68 13.54 -7.94 4.53
C ASN A 68 12.18 -8.57 4.22
N GLY A 69 12.00 -9.87 4.42
CA GLY A 69 10.71 -10.54 4.33
C GLY A 69 9.69 -9.95 5.30
N LEU A 70 10.07 -9.74 6.57
CA LEU A 70 9.25 -9.04 7.56
C LEU A 70 9.00 -7.58 7.17
N ALA A 71 10.01 -6.86 6.67
CA ALA A 71 9.85 -5.48 6.23
C ALA A 71 8.90 -5.36 5.03
N ILE A 72 8.99 -6.28 4.06
CA ILE A 72 8.07 -6.36 2.93
C ILE A 72 6.65 -6.68 3.40
N ALA A 73 6.49 -7.68 4.27
CA ALA A 73 5.19 -8.01 4.86
C ALA A 73 4.62 -6.81 5.62
N GLY A 74 5.45 -6.11 6.39
CA GLY A 74 5.07 -4.87 7.06
C GLY A 74 4.64 -3.77 6.09
N ASP A 75 5.31 -3.59 4.96
CA ASP A 75 4.95 -2.62 3.93
C ASP A 75 3.63 -2.97 3.22
N TYR A 76 3.37 -4.26 3.06
CA TYR A 76 2.20 -4.78 2.34
C TYR A 76 0.96 -4.91 3.23
N MET A 77 1.10 -5.37 4.48
CA MET A 77 0.03 -5.42 5.49
C MET A 77 -0.30 -4.00 5.96
N SER A 78 -0.98 -3.22 5.12
CA SER A 78 -1.33 -1.81 5.30
C SER A 78 -2.68 -1.63 5.99
N ALA A 79 -3.13 -0.37 6.12
CA ALA A 79 -4.51 -0.07 6.52
C ALA A 79 -5.53 -0.76 5.61
N ALA A 80 -5.26 -0.86 4.31
CA ALA A 80 -6.13 -1.57 3.38
C ALA A 80 -6.30 -3.05 3.76
N SER A 81 -5.19 -3.69 4.14
CA SER A 81 -5.21 -5.10 4.53
C SER A 81 -5.88 -5.34 5.88
N PHE A 82 -5.62 -4.48 6.87
CA PHE A 82 -6.16 -4.66 8.22
C PHE A 82 -7.56 -4.06 8.37
N LEU A 83 -7.69 -2.77 8.12
CA LEU A 83 -8.97 -2.06 8.31
C LEU A 83 -9.91 -2.32 7.13
N GLY A 84 -9.39 -2.18 5.90
CA GLY A 84 -10.19 -2.28 4.68
C GLY A 84 -10.77 -3.68 4.44
N ILE A 85 -9.94 -4.74 4.50
CA ILE A 85 -10.41 -6.11 4.23
C ILE A 85 -11.34 -6.59 5.37
N SER A 86 -10.98 -6.37 6.64
CA SER A 86 -11.87 -6.74 7.75
C SER A 86 -13.21 -6.02 7.65
N GLY A 87 -13.22 -4.76 7.20
CA GLY A 87 -14.42 -3.99 6.94
C GLY A 87 -15.25 -4.52 5.77
N LEU A 88 -14.60 -4.99 4.70
CA LEU A 88 -15.30 -5.61 3.56
C LEU A 88 -15.90 -6.97 3.93
N VAL A 89 -15.21 -7.76 4.75
CA VAL A 89 -15.75 -9.02 5.27
C VAL A 89 -16.93 -8.75 6.22
N PHE A 90 -16.83 -7.72 7.07
CA PHE A 90 -17.94 -7.28 7.90
C PHE A 90 -19.18 -6.90 7.08
N TYR A 91 -19.00 -6.21 5.96
CA TYR A 91 -20.09 -5.71 5.11
C TYR A 91 -20.64 -6.76 4.13
N SER A 92 -19.80 -7.62 3.58
CA SER A 92 -20.14 -8.51 2.46
C SER A 92 -19.77 -9.98 2.71
N GLY A 93 -19.38 -10.34 3.92
CA GLY A 93 -19.01 -11.71 4.25
C GLY A 93 -17.84 -12.24 3.42
N PHE A 94 -18.05 -13.41 2.81
CA PHE A 94 -17.04 -14.14 2.04
C PHE A 94 -16.46 -13.34 0.86
N ASP A 95 -17.28 -12.50 0.26
CA ASP A 95 -16.88 -11.69 -0.90
C ASP A 95 -15.77 -10.67 -0.58
N GLY A 96 -15.64 -10.26 0.69
CA GLY A 96 -14.50 -9.44 1.14
C GLY A 96 -13.13 -10.09 0.93
N LEU A 97 -13.09 -11.43 0.82
CA LEU A 97 -11.86 -12.20 0.56
C LEU A 97 -11.29 -12.00 -0.84
N ILE A 98 -12.04 -11.51 -1.81
CA ILE A 98 -11.54 -11.27 -3.18
C ILE A 98 -10.31 -10.38 -3.16
N TYR A 99 -10.26 -9.43 -2.22
CA TYR A 99 -9.09 -8.57 -2.03
C TYR A 99 -7.91 -9.31 -1.44
N SER A 100 -8.09 -10.07 -0.37
CA SER A 100 -6.99 -10.81 0.28
C SER A 100 -6.40 -11.87 -0.66
N ILE A 101 -7.26 -12.62 -1.36
CA ILE A 101 -6.84 -13.62 -2.35
C ILE A 101 -6.09 -12.94 -3.50
N GLY A 102 -6.66 -11.89 -4.08
CA GLY A 102 -6.05 -11.16 -5.20
C GLY A 102 -4.70 -10.56 -4.84
N PHE A 103 -4.59 -9.94 -3.67
CA PHE A 103 -3.31 -9.42 -3.16
C PHE A 103 -2.27 -10.52 -2.93
N LEU A 104 -2.67 -11.70 -2.45
CA LEU A 104 -1.74 -12.81 -2.17
C LEU A 104 -1.25 -13.49 -3.44
N VAL A 105 -2.14 -13.73 -4.40
CA VAL A 105 -1.82 -14.48 -5.63
C VAL A 105 -0.84 -13.75 -6.55
N GLY A 106 -0.64 -12.44 -6.39
CA GLY A 106 0.42 -11.70 -7.09
C GLY A 106 1.85 -12.03 -6.63
N TRP A 107 2.03 -12.56 -5.42
CA TRP A 107 3.35 -12.85 -4.84
C TRP A 107 4.14 -13.96 -5.56
N PRO A 108 3.57 -15.03 -6.08
CA PRO A 108 4.26 -15.99 -6.93
C PRO A 108 4.97 -15.36 -8.14
N ILE A 109 4.39 -14.33 -8.77
CA ILE A 109 5.04 -13.60 -9.87
C ILE A 109 6.33 -12.94 -9.39
N ILE A 110 6.27 -12.29 -8.22
CA ILE A 110 7.45 -11.66 -7.61
C ILE A 110 8.48 -12.73 -7.24
N LEU A 111 8.06 -13.78 -6.55
CA LEU A 111 8.93 -14.82 -6.00
C LEU A 111 9.70 -15.56 -7.10
N PHE A 112 9.02 -15.97 -8.18
CA PHE A 112 9.63 -16.84 -9.19
C PHE A 112 10.20 -16.09 -10.40
N ILE A 113 9.70 -14.87 -10.68
CA ILE A 113 10.08 -14.17 -11.91
C ILE A 113 10.90 -12.91 -11.62
N LEU A 114 10.55 -12.11 -10.60
CA LEU A 114 11.06 -10.76 -10.47
C LEU A 114 12.15 -10.58 -9.42
N ALA A 115 12.02 -11.15 -8.22
CA ALA A 115 12.84 -10.80 -7.05
C ALA A 115 14.36 -10.89 -7.30
N GLU A 116 14.84 -12.04 -7.78
CA GLU A 116 16.27 -12.25 -8.08
C GLU A 116 16.75 -11.36 -9.22
N LYS A 117 15.95 -11.28 -10.28
CA LYS A 117 16.31 -10.50 -11.48
C LYS A 117 16.36 -9.00 -11.19
N LEU A 118 15.41 -8.49 -10.41
CA LEU A 118 15.45 -7.09 -9.97
C LEU A 118 16.73 -6.81 -9.18
N LYS A 119 17.07 -7.64 -8.21
CA LYS A 119 18.29 -7.46 -7.41
C LYS A 119 19.54 -7.42 -8.27
N ASN A 120 19.63 -8.29 -9.29
CA ASN A 120 20.80 -8.35 -10.18
C ASN A 120 20.84 -7.22 -11.20
N LEU A 121 19.68 -6.65 -11.57
CA LEU A 121 19.58 -5.65 -12.64
C LEU A 121 19.54 -4.21 -12.13
N GLY A 122 18.91 -3.94 -10.98
CA GLY A 122 18.72 -2.59 -10.47
C GLY A 122 19.61 -2.23 -9.29
N LYS A 123 19.49 -0.99 -8.81
CA LYS A 123 20.21 -0.49 -7.64
C LYS A 123 19.29 0.18 -6.61
N TYR A 124 18.36 1.05 -7.03
CA TYR A 124 17.51 1.86 -6.16
C TYR A 124 16.03 1.81 -6.54
N THR A 125 15.73 1.91 -7.84
CA THR A 125 14.36 1.89 -8.35
C THR A 125 14.20 0.81 -9.42
N PHE A 126 12.96 0.40 -9.71
CA PHE A 126 12.74 -0.54 -10.81
C PHE A 126 13.07 0.08 -12.18
N ALA A 127 13.11 1.41 -12.27
CA ALA A 127 13.57 2.11 -13.46
C ALA A 127 15.03 1.79 -13.79
N ASP A 128 15.87 1.53 -12.79
CA ASP A 128 17.25 1.07 -13.01
C ASP A 128 17.29 -0.25 -13.78
N ALA A 129 16.43 -1.20 -13.40
CA ALA A 129 16.37 -2.51 -14.05
C ALA A 129 15.83 -2.41 -15.49
N THR A 130 14.79 -1.61 -15.72
CA THR A 130 14.18 -1.43 -17.05
C THR A 130 15.06 -0.65 -18.01
N SER A 131 15.86 0.31 -17.51
CA SER A 131 16.72 1.19 -18.32
C SER A 131 18.08 0.59 -18.69
N ILE A 132 18.40 -0.65 -18.30
CA ILE A 132 19.67 -1.31 -18.70
C ILE A 132 19.80 -1.43 -20.21
N ARG A 133 18.72 -1.78 -20.87
CA ARG A 133 18.67 -2.05 -22.31
C ARG A 133 17.86 -1.01 -23.09
N LEU A 134 16.86 -0.44 -22.45
CA LEU A 134 16.00 0.61 -23.02
C LEU A 134 16.68 1.98 -22.85
N GLU A 135 16.29 2.96 -23.66
CA GLU A 135 16.83 4.32 -23.55
C GLU A 135 16.48 4.95 -22.19
N PRO A 136 17.50 5.27 -21.35
CA PRO A 136 17.25 5.61 -19.95
C PRO A 136 16.36 6.82 -19.74
N LYS A 137 16.49 7.87 -20.58
CA LYS A 137 15.76 9.12 -20.41
C LYS A 137 14.24 8.89 -20.43
N PHE A 138 13.74 8.30 -21.49
CA PHE A 138 12.30 8.12 -21.69
C PHE A 138 11.71 7.04 -20.79
N THR A 139 12.46 5.96 -20.55
CA THR A 139 12.05 4.86 -19.67
C THR A 139 11.92 5.34 -18.22
N ARG A 140 12.85 6.17 -17.73
CA ARG A 140 12.77 6.75 -16.39
C ARG A 140 11.65 7.77 -16.24
N ILE A 141 11.36 8.56 -17.27
CA ILE A 141 10.21 9.46 -17.26
C ILE A 141 8.92 8.65 -17.08
N LEU A 142 8.70 7.61 -17.89
CA LEU A 142 7.53 6.75 -17.75
C LEU A 142 7.45 6.11 -16.36
N ALA A 143 8.56 5.51 -15.90
CA ALA A 143 8.62 4.86 -14.59
C ALA A 143 8.33 5.83 -13.44
N ALA A 144 8.80 7.08 -13.54
CA ALA A 144 8.52 8.10 -12.55
C ALA A 144 7.03 8.49 -12.53
N PHE A 145 6.42 8.71 -13.69
CA PHE A 145 4.97 9.01 -13.75
C PHE A 145 4.12 7.85 -13.26
N GLY A 146 4.42 6.60 -13.66
CA GLY A 146 3.75 5.41 -13.16
C GLY A 146 3.91 5.23 -11.65
N THR A 147 5.13 5.49 -11.12
CA THR A 147 5.39 5.47 -9.68
C THR A 147 4.58 6.53 -8.95
N LEU A 148 4.63 7.79 -9.39
CA LEU A 148 3.94 8.90 -8.73
C LEU A 148 2.44 8.71 -8.71
N SER A 149 1.84 8.27 -9.82
CA SER A 149 0.39 8.02 -9.90
C SER A 149 -0.03 6.88 -8.97
N THR A 150 0.72 5.77 -8.92
CA THR A 150 0.46 4.65 -8.02
C THR A 150 0.61 5.08 -6.56
N VAL A 151 1.71 5.77 -6.23
CA VAL A 151 2.02 6.24 -4.87
C VAL A 151 0.95 7.20 -4.38
N LEU A 152 0.53 8.16 -5.22
CA LEU A 152 -0.46 9.17 -4.84
C LEU A 152 -1.79 8.53 -4.46
N LEU A 153 -2.35 7.65 -5.29
CA LEU A 153 -3.61 6.96 -4.97
C LEU A 153 -3.50 6.10 -3.72
N TYR A 154 -2.35 5.44 -3.53
CA TYR A 154 -2.15 4.64 -2.34
C TYR A 154 -2.00 5.52 -1.08
N LEU A 155 -1.36 6.69 -1.17
CA LEU A 155 -1.29 7.66 -0.08
C LEU A 155 -2.66 8.19 0.31
N ILE A 156 -3.53 8.50 -0.67
CA ILE A 156 -4.92 8.91 -0.41
C ILE A 156 -5.63 7.85 0.44
N ALA A 157 -5.53 6.58 0.05
CA ALA A 157 -6.12 5.47 0.79
C ALA A 157 -5.62 5.39 2.24
N GLN A 158 -4.31 5.62 2.47
CA GLN A 158 -3.74 5.63 3.81
C GLN A 158 -4.24 6.84 4.63
N MET A 159 -4.44 8.01 3.99
CA MET A 159 -5.04 9.18 4.65
C MET A 159 -6.47 8.94 5.08
N VAL A 160 -7.28 8.31 4.21
CA VAL A 160 -8.66 7.92 4.54
C VAL A 160 -8.71 7.00 5.76
N GLY A 161 -7.89 5.95 5.77
CA GLY A 161 -7.82 5.02 6.90
C GLY A 161 -7.37 5.67 8.21
N ALA A 162 -6.35 6.53 8.13
CA ALA A 162 -5.81 7.22 9.30
C ALA A 162 -6.75 8.31 9.84
N GLY A 163 -7.39 9.06 8.94
CA GLY A 163 -8.38 10.07 9.29
C GLY A 163 -9.56 9.45 10.05
N GLY A 164 -10.14 8.36 9.51
CA GLY A 164 -11.22 7.64 10.19
C GLY A 164 -10.80 7.04 11.54
N LEU A 165 -9.58 6.53 11.66
CA LEU A 165 -9.06 6.00 12.92
C LEU A 165 -8.94 7.09 14.00
N ILE A 166 -8.35 8.24 13.66
CA ILE A 166 -8.18 9.37 14.61
C ILE A 166 -9.53 10.01 14.92
N GLN A 167 -10.42 10.16 13.93
CA GLN A 167 -11.79 10.61 14.14
C GLN A 167 -12.49 9.75 15.19
N THR A 168 -12.46 8.42 15.01
CA THR A 168 -13.14 7.48 15.91
C THR A 168 -12.53 7.44 17.30
N LEU A 169 -11.20 7.51 17.42
CA LEU A 169 -10.49 7.39 18.69
C LEU A 169 -10.59 8.65 19.55
N PHE A 170 -10.53 9.83 18.91
CA PHE A 170 -10.48 11.13 19.60
C PHE A 170 -11.76 11.95 19.47
N ASN A 171 -12.77 11.43 18.79
CA ASN A 171 -14.03 12.12 18.50
C ASN A 171 -13.82 13.52 17.86
N LEU A 172 -12.87 13.60 16.91
CA LEU A 172 -12.55 14.82 16.18
C LEU A 172 -13.28 14.85 14.83
N PRO A 173 -13.60 16.04 14.27
CA PRO A 173 -14.02 16.14 12.89
C PRO A 173 -12.98 15.55 11.94
N TYR A 174 -13.43 14.83 10.91
CA TYR A 174 -12.57 14.09 10.00
C TYR A 174 -11.46 14.94 9.35
N GLU A 175 -11.79 16.15 8.90
CA GLU A 175 -10.81 17.06 8.29
C GLU A 175 -9.63 17.37 9.22
N TYR A 176 -9.91 17.68 10.51
CA TYR A 176 -8.85 17.92 11.49
C TYR A 176 -8.02 16.67 11.75
N ALA A 177 -8.66 15.50 11.80
CA ALA A 177 -7.98 14.22 11.96
C ALA A 177 -6.99 13.98 10.81
N VAL A 178 -7.40 14.21 9.56
CA VAL A 178 -6.54 14.05 8.37
C VAL A 178 -5.39 15.05 8.38
N TRP A 179 -5.61 16.32 8.77
CA TRP A 179 -4.54 17.31 8.90
C TRP A 179 -3.50 16.91 9.95
N ILE A 180 -3.93 16.48 11.14
CA ILE A 180 -3.03 16.01 12.21
C ILE A 180 -2.17 14.85 11.72
N VAL A 181 -2.82 13.85 11.13
CA VAL A 181 -2.11 12.68 10.60
C VAL A 181 -1.15 13.06 9.49
N GLY A 182 -1.58 13.90 8.56
CA GLY A 182 -0.76 14.31 7.42
C GLY A 182 0.49 15.10 7.83
N ILE A 183 0.38 16.00 8.81
CA ILE A 183 1.52 16.74 9.36
C ILE A 183 2.49 15.80 10.08
N LEU A 184 1.97 14.88 10.91
CA LEU A 184 2.77 13.82 11.55
C LEU A 184 3.52 12.98 10.51
N MET A 185 2.82 12.57 9.46
CA MET A 185 3.35 11.78 8.36
C MET A 185 4.49 12.52 7.63
N ILE A 186 4.28 13.77 7.21
CA ILE A 186 5.29 14.58 6.53
C ILE A 186 6.53 14.73 7.43
N THR A 187 6.32 15.01 8.70
CA THR A 187 7.40 15.14 9.70
C THR A 187 8.18 13.82 9.82
N TYR A 188 7.47 12.72 9.99
CA TYR A 188 8.05 11.39 10.14
C TYR A 188 8.91 10.97 8.93
N VAL A 189 8.40 11.17 7.71
CA VAL A 189 9.06 10.76 6.47
C VAL A 189 10.27 11.64 6.15
N SER A 190 10.22 12.94 6.47
CA SER A 190 11.31 13.89 6.18
C SER A 190 12.63 13.53 6.86
N PHE A 191 12.59 12.80 7.97
CA PHE A 191 13.79 12.36 8.71
C PHE A 191 14.27 10.96 8.30
N GLY A 192 13.39 10.13 7.71
CA GLY A 192 13.70 8.74 7.38
C GLY A 192 14.36 8.54 6.02
N GLY A 193 15.07 7.42 5.85
CA GLY A 193 15.48 6.83 4.58
C GLY A 193 15.14 5.35 4.65
N MET A 194 15.58 4.56 3.68
CA MET A 194 15.25 3.13 3.59
C MET A 194 15.65 2.33 4.85
N ILE A 195 16.74 2.69 5.54
CA ILE A 195 17.15 2.03 6.79
C ILE A 195 16.08 2.22 7.87
N ALA A 196 15.66 3.47 8.11
CA ALA A 196 14.66 3.77 9.11
C ALA A 196 13.32 3.10 8.78
N THR A 197 12.89 3.25 7.53
CA THR A 197 11.66 2.62 7.02
C THR A 197 11.70 1.10 7.21
N THR A 198 12.84 0.43 6.95
CA THR A 198 12.97 -1.03 7.09
C THR A 198 12.75 -1.48 8.54
N TRP A 199 13.41 -0.85 9.51
CA TRP A 199 13.26 -1.23 10.92
C TRP A 199 11.86 -0.96 11.46
N VAL A 200 11.26 0.15 11.07
CA VAL A 200 9.88 0.46 11.45
C VAL A 200 8.90 -0.56 10.88
N GLN A 201 9.07 -0.96 9.61
CA GLN A 201 8.25 -1.98 8.99
C GLN A 201 8.37 -3.33 9.68
N ILE A 202 9.58 -3.74 10.10
CA ILE A 202 9.80 -4.99 10.83
C ILE A 202 9.05 -4.97 12.17
N ILE A 203 9.23 -3.91 12.96
CA ILE A 203 8.59 -3.79 14.28
C ILE A 203 7.07 -3.78 14.13
N LYS A 204 6.55 -2.98 13.21
CA LYS A 204 5.13 -2.91 12.89
C LYS A 204 4.57 -4.26 12.45
N ALA A 205 5.26 -4.98 11.56
CA ALA A 205 4.82 -6.29 11.10
C ALA A 205 4.63 -7.27 12.26
N ILE A 206 5.59 -7.30 13.18
CA ILE A 206 5.52 -8.15 14.37
C ILE A 206 4.34 -7.74 15.26
N LEU A 207 4.19 -6.45 15.56
CA LEU A 207 3.09 -5.96 16.41
C LEU A 207 1.72 -6.21 15.77
N LEU A 208 1.59 -6.01 14.47
CA LEU A 208 0.34 -6.24 13.74
C LEU A 208 -0.03 -7.73 13.71
N LEU A 209 0.93 -8.60 13.44
CA LEU A 209 0.71 -10.05 13.47
C LEU A 209 0.30 -10.52 14.87
N ILE A 210 0.96 -10.04 15.93
CA ILE A 210 0.60 -10.36 17.31
C ILE A 210 -0.82 -9.85 17.62
N GLY A 211 -1.11 -8.58 17.35
CA GLY A 211 -2.41 -7.99 17.65
C GLY A 211 -3.56 -8.67 16.90
N ALA A 212 -3.38 -8.91 15.59
CA ALA A 212 -4.39 -9.60 14.79
C ALA A 212 -4.56 -11.08 15.23
N THR A 213 -3.48 -11.76 15.63
CA THR A 213 -3.54 -13.14 16.15
C THR A 213 -4.34 -13.19 17.46
N ILE A 214 -4.07 -12.28 18.40
CA ILE A 214 -4.82 -12.21 19.66
C ILE A 214 -6.30 -11.92 19.38
N LEU A 215 -6.59 -10.95 18.50
CA LEU A 215 -7.97 -10.60 18.17
C LEU A 215 -8.71 -11.76 17.52
N ALA A 216 -8.12 -12.43 16.53
CA ALA A 216 -8.70 -13.60 15.88
C ALA A 216 -8.85 -14.80 16.85
N PHE A 217 -7.87 -15.01 17.75
CA PHE A 217 -7.96 -16.02 18.79
C PHE A 217 -9.14 -15.80 19.72
N LEU A 218 -9.36 -14.57 20.19
CA LEU A 218 -10.49 -14.22 21.05
C LEU A 218 -11.84 -14.35 20.32
N VAL A 219 -11.89 -14.02 19.03
CA VAL A 219 -13.08 -14.29 18.19
C VAL A 219 -13.39 -15.79 18.14
N LEU A 220 -12.39 -16.63 17.87
CA LEU A 220 -12.57 -18.07 17.82
C LEU A 220 -12.94 -18.66 19.19
N GLN A 221 -12.35 -18.17 20.27
CA GLN A 221 -12.69 -18.57 21.64
C GLN A 221 -14.16 -18.31 21.94
N ASN A 222 -14.70 -17.16 21.53
CA ASN A 222 -16.12 -16.83 21.70
C ASN A 222 -17.06 -17.66 20.80
N ASN A 223 -16.52 -18.46 19.88
CA ASN A 223 -17.24 -19.35 18.98
C ASN A 223 -16.76 -20.82 19.13
N ASP A 224 -16.33 -21.23 20.34
CA ASP A 224 -15.92 -22.59 20.70
C ASP A 224 -14.80 -23.16 19.81
N PHE A 225 -13.93 -22.33 19.24
CA PHE A 225 -12.91 -22.68 18.23
C PHE A 225 -13.47 -23.43 17.02
N ASN A 226 -14.76 -23.21 16.67
CA ASN A 226 -15.45 -23.89 15.60
C ASN A 226 -15.87 -22.89 14.49
N PHE A 227 -15.32 -23.07 13.30
CA PHE A 227 -15.67 -22.24 12.14
C PHE A 227 -17.14 -22.36 11.72
N ASN A 228 -17.76 -23.55 11.86
CA ASN A 228 -19.18 -23.71 11.56
C ASN A 228 -20.04 -22.87 12.51
N THR A 229 -19.67 -22.82 13.80
CA THR A 229 -20.35 -21.97 14.79
C THR A 229 -20.15 -20.49 14.43
N LEU A 230 -18.93 -20.08 14.08
CA LEU A 230 -18.63 -18.71 13.64
C LEU A 230 -19.49 -18.30 12.44
N PHE A 231 -19.55 -19.11 11.39
CA PHE A 231 -20.33 -18.80 10.19
C PHE A 231 -21.83 -18.79 10.48
N LYS A 232 -22.33 -19.79 11.20
CA LYS A 232 -23.76 -19.86 11.58
C LYS A 232 -24.19 -18.66 12.41
N ASN A 233 -23.39 -18.24 13.40
CA ASN A 233 -23.72 -17.09 14.22
C ASN A 233 -23.70 -15.79 13.38
N ALA A 234 -22.75 -15.65 12.45
CA ALA A 234 -22.69 -14.50 11.56
C ALA A 234 -23.91 -14.44 10.61
N THR A 235 -24.33 -15.57 10.02
CA THR A 235 -25.50 -15.59 9.14
C THR A 235 -26.80 -15.29 9.86
N LEU A 236 -26.92 -15.62 11.14
CA LEU A 236 -28.11 -15.31 11.95
C LEU A 236 -28.25 -13.82 12.26
N ILE A 237 -27.14 -13.07 12.27
CA ILE A 237 -27.11 -11.66 12.71
C ILE A 237 -27.06 -10.72 11.51
N HIS A 238 -26.34 -11.10 10.45
CA HIS A 238 -26.17 -10.24 9.29
C HIS A 238 -27.48 -10.07 8.51
N GLN A 239 -27.73 -8.84 8.03
CA GLN A 239 -28.95 -8.50 7.29
C GLN A 239 -29.19 -9.34 6.03
N ASN A 240 -28.14 -9.81 5.37
CA ASN A 240 -28.17 -10.65 4.17
C ASN A 240 -28.22 -12.16 4.51
N GLY A 241 -28.31 -12.56 5.78
CA GLY A 241 -28.41 -13.95 6.19
C GLY A 241 -27.32 -14.85 5.62
N GLU A 242 -27.70 -15.99 5.06
CA GLU A 242 -26.80 -16.98 4.48
C GLU A 242 -26.07 -16.49 3.21
N ASP A 243 -26.58 -15.46 2.55
CA ASP A 243 -26.00 -14.93 1.32
C ASP A 243 -24.57 -14.40 1.52
N ILE A 244 -24.21 -14.03 2.77
CA ILE A 244 -22.83 -13.62 3.10
C ILE A 244 -21.78 -14.74 2.94
N LEU A 245 -22.19 -15.98 2.80
CA LEU A 245 -21.31 -17.13 2.55
C LEU A 245 -21.11 -17.40 1.04
N PHE A 246 -21.82 -16.66 0.18
CA PHE A 246 -21.77 -16.85 -1.27
C PHE A 246 -21.16 -15.63 -1.97
N PRO A 247 -20.58 -15.81 -3.18
CA PRO A 247 -20.06 -14.70 -3.97
C PRO A 247 -21.20 -13.83 -4.56
N GLY A 248 -20.89 -12.56 -4.84
CA GLY A 248 -21.80 -11.62 -5.52
C GLY A 248 -22.37 -10.53 -4.62
N GLN A 249 -22.06 -10.53 -3.32
CA GLN A 249 -22.52 -9.50 -2.37
C GLN A 249 -21.75 -8.18 -2.52
N LEU A 250 -20.46 -8.23 -2.80
CA LEU A 250 -19.60 -7.05 -3.00
C LEU A 250 -19.49 -6.68 -4.47
N ILE A 251 -19.35 -7.66 -5.33
CA ILE A 251 -19.15 -7.50 -6.78
C ILE A 251 -20.03 -8.51 -7.51
N SER A 252 -21.18 -8.04 -8.00
CA SER A 252 -22.11 -8.87 -8.77
C SER A 252 -21.78 -8.95 -10.26
N ASP A 253 -21.00 -7.98 -10.79
CA ASP A 253 -20.61 -7.92 -12.19
C ASP A 253 -19.33 -8.73 -12.47
N PRO A 254 -19.35 -9.77 -13.32
CA PRO A 254 -18.19 -10.59 -13.63
C PRO A 254 -17.02 -9.81 -14.25
N VAL A 255 -17.29 -8.76 -15.05
CA VAL A 255 -16.25 -7.93 -15.67
C VAL A 255 -15.47 -7.18 -14.59
N SER A 256 -16.16 -6.60 -13.63
CA SER A 256 -15.55 -5.92 -12.48
C SER A 256 -14.75 -6.89 -11.60
N ALA A 257 -15.26 -8.11 -11.37
CA ALA A 257 -14.56 -9.14 -10.59
C ALA A 257 -13.25 -9.57 -11.26
N ILE A 258 -13.28 -9.88 -12.57
CA ILE A 258 -12.08 -10.22 -13.35
C ILE A 258 -11.11 -9.04 -13.38
N SER A 259 -11.62 -7.82 -13.59
CA SER A 259 -10.81 -6.61 -13.64
C SER A 259 -10.11 -6.34 -12.31
N LEU A 260 -10.80 -6.51 -11.18
CA LEU A 260 -10.19 -6.43 -9.86
C LEU A 260 -9.11 -7.51 -9.66
N GLY A 261 -9.41 -8.76 -10.03
CA GLY A 261 -8.42 -9.86 -9.96
C GLY A 261 -7.14 -9.53 -10.72
N ILE A 262 -7.25 -9.05 -11.97
CA ILE A 262 -6.10 -8.61 -12.79
C ILE A 262 -5.36 -7.46 -12.11
N ALA A 263 -6.07 -6.45 -11.59
CA ALA A 263 -5.47 -5.33 -10.88
C ALA A 263 -4.62 -5.79 -9.70
N LEU A 264 -5.17 -6.64 -8.85
CA LEU A 264 -4.51 -7.08 -7.62
C LEU A 264 -3.32 -8.01 -7.90
N ILE A 265 -3.47 -8.96 -8.82
CA ILE A 265 -2.42 -9.92 -9.16
C ILE A 265 -1.23 -9.23 -9.83
N LEU A 266 -1.46 -8.49 -10.90
CA LEU A 266 -0.39 -7.85 -11.67
C LEU A 266 0.12 -6.57 -10.99
N GLY A 267 -0.78 -5.84 -10.33
CA GLY A 267 -0.43 -4.63 -9.57
C GLY A 267 0.55 -4.92 -8.45
N THR A 268 0.38 -6.01 -7.71
CA THR A 268 1.35 -6.46 -6.68
C THR A 268 2.78 -6.47 -7.22
N ALA A 269 2.98 -6.99 -8.42
CA ALA A 269 4.27 -7.06 -9.09
C ALA A 269 4.73 -5.74 -9.77
N GLY A 270 3.88 -4.71 -9.75
CA GLY A 270 4.15 -3.37 -10.28
C GLY A 270 4.30 -2.28 -9.22
N LEU A 271 4.18 -2.59 -7.92
CA LEU A 271 4.26 -1.62 -6.83
C LEU A 271 5.69 -1.11 -6.61
N PRO A 272 5.97 0.17 -6.82
CA PRO A 272 7.34 0.68 -6.77
C PRO A 272 7.98 0.56 -5.38
N HIS A 273 7.26 0.84 -4.28
CA HIS A 273 7.77 0.75 -2.91
C HIS A 273 8.10 -0.70 -2.51
N ILE A 274 7.35 -1.69 -2.99
CA ILE A 274 7.65 -3.12 -2.77
C ILE A 274 8.86 -3.55 -3.59
N LEU A 275 8.93 -3.14 -4.87
CA LEU A 275 10.05 -3.48 -5.74
C LEU A 275 11.38 -2.92 -5.23
N MET A 276 11.39 -1.74 -4.61
CA MET A 276 12.58 -1.14 -3.99
C MET A 276 13.16 -1.98 -2.84
N ARG A 277 12.33 -2.77 -2.15
CA ARG A 277 12.78 -3.65 -1.05
C ARG A 277 13.77 -4.72 -1.50
N PHE A 278 13.71 -5.15 -2.75
CA PHE A 278 14.66 -6.14 -3.27
C PHE A 278 16.07 -5.59 -3.46
N PHE A 279 16.27 -4.28 -3.41
CA PHE A 279 17.61 -3.67 -3.44
C PHE A 279 18.27 -3.56 -2.05
N THR A 280 17.52 -3.75 -0.97
CA THR A 280 18.02 -3.62 0.40
C THR A 280 18.82 -4.84 0.91
N VAL A 281 18.73 -5.97 0.22
CA VAL A 281 19.41 -7.23 0.58
C VAL A 281 20.77 -7.36 -0.13
N PRO A 282 21.69 -8.22 0.37
CA PRO A 282 23.02 -8.33 -0.22
C PRO A 282 23.03 -8.98 -1.62
N ASP A 283 22.21 -9.99 -1.86
CA ASP A 283 22.28 -10.83 -3.06
C ASP A 283 20.88 -11.29 -3.55
N ALA A 284 20.85 -11.91 -4.74
CA ALA A 284 19.63 -12.38 -5.38
C ALA A 284 18.94 -13.50 -4.59
N LYS A 285 19.70 -14.41 -3.96
CA LYS A 285 19.15 -15.48 -3.12
C LYS A 285 18.40 -14.88 -1.93
N SER A 286 18.98 -13.88 -1.27
CA SER A 286 18.33 -13.14 -0.17
C SER A 286 17.08 -12.40 -0.64
N ALA A 287 17.05 -11.88 -1.88
CA ALA A 287 15.86 -11.28 -2.45
C ALA A 287 14.71 -12.29 -2.62
N ARG A 288 15.00 -13.49 -3.15
CA ARG A 288 14.01 -14.56 -3.27
C ARG A 288 13.53 -15.06 -1.90
N ILE A 289 14.44 -15.25 -0.95
CA ILE A 289 14.11 -15.64 0.42
C ILE A 289 13.19 -14.60 1.07
N SER A 290 13.46 -13.29 0.85
CA SER A 290 12.57 -12.22 1.33
C SER A 290 11.16 -12.34 0.81
N ALA A 291 11.00 -12.60 -0.50
CA ALA A 291 9.69 -12.78 -1.12
C ALA A 291 8.94 -14.00 -0.55
N ALA A 292 9.64 -15.12 -0.30
CA ALA A 292 9.05 -16.31 0.27
C ALA A 292 8.53 -16.07 1.70
N TYR A 293 9.34 -15.46 2.58
CA TYR A 293 8.90 -15.11 3.92
C TYR A 293 7.74 -14.09 3.91
N ALA A 294 7.83 -13.06 3.06
CA ALA A 294 6.75 -12.08 2.93
C ALA A 294 5.44 -12.75 2.53
N THR A 295 5.45 -13.65 1.55
CA THR A 295 4.27 -14.39 1.11
C THR A 295 3.65 -15.20 2.25
N GLY A 296 4.47 -15.87 3.06
CA GLY A 296 4.00 -16.65 4.22
C GLY A 296 3.34 -15.76 5.29
N PHE A 297 3.99 -14.66 5.68
CA PHE A 297 3.44 -13.73 6.68
C PHE A 297 2.15 -13.04 6.21
N ILE A 298 2.11 -12.61 4.94
CA ILE A 298 0.94 -11.97 4.35
C ILE A 298 -0.23 -12.97 4.26
N GLY A 299 0.03 -14.22 3.82
CA GLY A 299 -0.98 -15.26 3.75
C GLY A 299 -1.59 -15.58 5.12
N TYR A 300 -0.74 -15.74 6.15
CA TYR A 300 -1.19 -15.92 7.52
C TYR A 300 -2.06 -14.75 7.99
N PHE A 301 -1.62 -13.53 7.75
CA PHE A 301 -2.35 -12.33 8.13
C PHE A 301 -3.74 -12.25 7.48
N TYR A 302 -3.87 -12.65 6.22
CA TYR A 302 -5.17 -12.64 5.54
C TYR A 302 -6.17 -13.67 6.10
N ILE A 303 -5.69 -14.79 6.63
CA ILE A 303 -6.54 -15.71 7.39
C ILE A 303 -7.07 -15.02 8.65
N LEU A 304 -6.22 -14.26 9.35
CA LEU A 304 -6.64 -13.53 10.55
C LEU A 304 -7.68 -12.46 10.23
N THR A 305 -7.51 -11.67 9.16
CA THR A 305 -8.48 -10.60 8.79
C THR A 305 -9.84 -11.16 8.42
N PHE A 306 -9.90 -12.38 7.87
CA PHE A 306 -11.13 -13.08 7.61
C PHE A 306 -11.87 -13.42 8.91
N ILE A 307 -11.20 -14.04 9.87
CA ILE A 307 -11.75 -14.38 11.18
C ILE A 307 -12.24 -13.12 11.90
N ILE A 308 -11.43 -12.04 11.86
CA ILE A 308 -11.75 -10.74 12.47
C ILE A 308 -13.01 -10.14 11.85
N GLY A 309 -13.15 -10.19 10.53
CA GLY A 309 -14.33 -9.65 9.84
C GLY A 309 -15.62 -10.39 10.21
N PHE A 310 -15.59 -11.74 10.25
CA PHE A 310 -16.76 -12.53 10.70
C PHE A 310 -17.05 -12.32 12.19
N GLY A 311 -16.02 -12.20 13.03
CA GLY A 311 -16.20 -11.84 14.44
C GLY A 311 -16.84 -10.46 14.62
N ALA A 312 -16.47 -9.49 13.76
CA ALA A 312 -17.09 -8.17 13.76
C ALA A 312 -18.58 -8.23 13.41
N ILE A 313 -19.00 -9.06 12.43
CA ILE A 313 -20.43 -9.27 12.13
C ILE A 313 -21.19 -9.68 13.39
N ILE A 314 -20.68 -10.68 14.11
CA ILE A 314 -21.35 -11.23 15.28
C ILE A 314 -21.47 -10.22 16.42
N MET A 315 -20.44 -9.44 16.67
CA MET A 315 -20.37 -8.61 17.87
C MET A 315 -20.83 -7.16 17.67
N LEU A 316 -20.83 -6.66 16.44
CA LEU A 316 -21.09 -5.25 16.17
C LEU A 316 -22.42 -4.99 15.48
N SER A 317 -22.92 -5.89 14.60
CA SER A 317 -24.08 -5.60 13.75
C SER A 317 -25.38 -5.35 14.51
N SER A 318 -25.52 -5.83 15.74
CA SER A 318 -26.70 -5.62 16.58
C SER A 318 -26.42 -4.70 17.79
N ASN A 319 -25.25 -4.12 17.90
CA ASN A 319 -24.84 -3.34 19.06
C ASN A 319 -24.86 -1.83 18.76
N SER A 320 -25.88 -1.14 19.28
CA SER A 320 -26.09 0.31 19.08
C SER A 320 -24.91 1.19 19.54
N THR A 321 -24.02 0.68 20.40
CA THR A 321 -22.82 1.42 20.84
C THR A 321 -21.87 1.71 19.67
N TYR A 322 -21.86 0.84 18.64
CA TYR A 322 -20.95 0.93 17.51
C TYR A 322 -21.64 1.37 16.21
N LEU A 323 -22.95 1.58 16.25
CA LEU A 323 -23.76 1.94 15.09
C LEU A 323 -24.27 3.38 15.20
N ASP A 324 -24.32 4.07 14.08
CA ASP A 324 -24.98 5.36 13.95
C ASP A 324 -26.51 5.23 13.91
N SER A 325 -27.23 6.35 13.83
CA SER A 325 -28.70 6.38 13.75
C SER A 325 -29.27 5.69 12.51
N PHE A 326 -28.45 5.41 11.50
CA PHE A 326 -28.84 4.73 10.25
C PHE A 326 -28.44 3.24 10.25
N GLY A 327 -27.83 2.75 11.34
CA GLY A 327 -27.36 1.37 11.46
C GLY A 327 -26.01 1.08 10.79
N ASN A 328 -25.27 2.10 10.40
CA ASN A 328 -23.90 1.94 9.87
C ASN A 328 -22.87 2.01 11.00
N LEU A 329 -21.72 1.35 10.81
CA LEU A 329 -20.61 1.47 11.75
C LEU A 329 -20.10 2.92 11.85
N ILE A 330 -19.96 3.39 13.08
CA ILE A 330 -19.36 4.69 13.39
C ILE A 330 -17.94 4.74 12.82
N GLY A 331 -17.62 5.78 12.04
CA GLY A 331 -16.33 5.93 11.38
C GLY A 331 -16.14 5.05 10.13
N SER A 332 -17.22 4.53 9.55
CA SER A 332 -17.27 3.66 8.36
C SER A 332 -16.91 2.19 8.61
N ASN A 333 -17.13 1.35 7.63
CA ASN A 333 -16.77 -0.08 7.68
C ASN A 333 -15.28 -0.34 7.92
N ASN A 334 -14.42 0.61 7.62
CA ASN A 334 -12.98 0.50 7.90
C ASN A 334 -12.69 0.35 9.42
N MET A 335 -13.61 0.74 10.29
CA MET A 335 -13.45 0.66 11.74
C MET A 335 -13.88 -0.69 12.34
N ALA A 336 -14.33 -1.65 11.55
CA ALA A 336 -14.80 -2.95 12.03
C ALA A 336 -13.81 -3.66 12.97
N ALA A 337 -12.55 -3.79 12.59
CA ALA A 337 -11.51 -4.40 13.43
C ALA A 337 -11.22 -3.60 14.71
N VAL A 338 -11.33 -2.27 14.63
CA VAL A 338 -11.08 -1.35 15.75
C VAL A 338 -12.20 -1.47 16.77
N HIS A 339 -13.47 -1.39 16.35
CA HIS A 339 -14.63 -1.57 17.23
C HIS A 339 -14.69 -2.99 17.80
N LEU A 340 -14.34 -4.00 17.01
CA LEU A 340 -14.25 -5.38 17.50
C LEU A 340 -13.24 -5.52 18.64
N SER A 341 -12.10 -4.85 18.53
CA SER A 341 -11.09 -4.88 19.62
C SER A 341 -11.62 -4.28 20.92
N HIS A 342 -12.43 -3.22 20.83
CA HIS A 342 -13.12 -2.66 21.99
C HIS A 342 -14.19 -3.61 22.55
N ALA A 343 -15.02 -4.20 21.69
CA ALA A 343 -16.08 -5.11 22.09
C ALA A 343 -15.58 -6.36 22.83
N ILE A 344 -14.38 -6.84 22.45
CA ILE A 344 -13.77 -8.06 23.03
C ILE A 344 -12.88 -7.74 24.23
N GLY A 345 -12.06 -6.69 24.14
CA GLY A 345 -10.98 -6.44 25.09
C GLY A 345 -11.00 -5.06 25.78
N GLY A 346 -12.10 -4.30 25.61
CA GLY A 346 -12.28 -2.98 26.22
C GLY A 346 -11.26 -1.93 25.76
N ASP A 347 -11.18 -0.84 26.49
CA ASP A 347 -10.38 0.36 26.14
C ASP A 347 -8.88 0.07 25.96
N ILE A 348 -8.32 -0.83 26.76
CA ILE A 348 -6.89 -1.16 26.69
C ILE A 348 -6.57 -1.81 25.35
N PHE A 349 -7.39 -2.76 24.92
CA PHE A 349 -7.18 -3.49 23.67
C PHE A 349 -7.53 -2.62 22.45
N LEU A 350 -8.55 -1.75 22.58
CA LEU A 350 -8.84 -0.70 21.60
C LEU A 350 -7.62 0.20 21.37
N GLY A 351 -7.02 0.72 22.46
CA GLY A 351 -5.85 1.58 22.36
C GLY A 351 -4.66 0.89 21.72
N PHE A 352 -4.40 -0.38 22.07
CA PHE A 352 -3.33 -1.18 21.49
C PHE A 352 -3.56 -1.43 19.98
N ILE A 353 -4.71 -1.93 19.57
CA ILE A 353 -5.03 -2.22 18.17
C ILE A 353 -5.04 -0.94 17.33
N SER A 354 -5.60 0.16 17.85
CA SER A 354 -5.59 1.46 17.18
C SER A 354 -4.17 1.99 16.98
N ALA A 355 -3.30 1.85 17.99
CA ALA A 355 -1.90 2.26 17.89
C ALA A 355 -1.13 1.43 16.86
N VAL A 356 -1.36 0.12 16.82
CA VAL A 356 -0.75 -0.79 15.84
C VAL A 356 -1.26 -0.47 14.43
N ALA A 357 -2.56 -0.23 14.25
CA ALA A 357 -3.14 0.20 12.98
C ALA A 357 -2.53 1.52 12.50
N PHE A 358 -2.41 2.51 13.39
CA PHE A 358 -1.82 3.81 13.07
C PHE A 358 -0.32 3.72 12.74
N ALA A 359 0.46 2.98 13.53
CA ALA A 359 1.85 2.71 13.23
C ALA A 359 2.02 2.02 11.86
N THR A 360 1.05 1.16 11.51
CA THR A 360 0.95 0.50 10.20
C THR A 360 0.79 1.51 9.08
N ILE A 361 -0.11 2.48 9.24
CA ILE A 361 -0.33 3.54 8.26
C ILE A 361 0.93 4.40 8.09
N LEU A 362 1.50 4.90 9.18
CA LEU A 362 2.71 5.73 9.14
C LEU A 362 3.89 5.02 8.44
N ALA A 363 4.06 3.73 8.71
CA ALA A 363 5.14 2.96 8.11
C ALA A 363 4.95 2.77 6.59
N VAL A 364 3.73 2.43 6.14
CA VAL A 364 3.43 2.28 4.69
C VAL A 364 3.57 3.60 3.97
N VAL A 365 3.05 4.67 4.56
CA VAL A 365 3.22 6.03 4.02
C VAL A 365 4.69 6.38 3.83
N SER A 366 5.55 6.00 4.79
CA SER A 366 6.98 6.27 4.67
C SER A 366 7.62 5.51 3.49
N GLY A 367 7.21 4.27 3.24
CA GLY A 367 7.64 3.50 2.07
C GLY A 367 7.16 4.09 0.75
N LEU A 368 5.89 4.45 0.68
CA LEU A 368 5.27 5.09 -0.50
C LEU A 368 5.91 6.43 -0.83
N THR A 369 6.05 7.30 0.15
CA THR A 369 6.65 8.62 -0.06
C THR A 369 8.13 8.53 -0.43
N LEU A 370 8.88 7.57 0.14
CA LEU A 370 10.25 7.32 -0.27
C LEU A 370 10.33 6.85 -1.73
N ALA A 371 9.41 6.00 -2.18
CA ALA A 371 9.35 5.58 -3.57
C ALA A 371 9.02 6.74 -4.51
N GLY A 372 8.03 7.56 -4.18
CA GLY A 372 7.70 8.78 -4.93
C GLY A 372 8.84 9.79 -4.95
N ALA A 373 9.47 10.02 -3.81
CA ALA A 373 10.63 10.91 -3.69
C ALA A 373 11.83 10.41 -4.49
N SER A 374 12.06 9.09 -4.52
CA SER A 374 13.11 8.46 -5.32
C SER A 374 12.86 8.63 -6.82
N ALA A 375 11.60 8.50 -7.26
CA ALA A 375 11.22 8.74 -8.65
C ALA A 375 11.49 10.19 -9.08
N ILE A 376 11.22 11.18 -8.21
CA ILE A 376 11.50 12.60 -8.51
C ILE A 376 13.00 12.89 -8.40
N GLY A 377 13.63 12.56 -7.28
CA GLY A 377 15.03 12.92 -7.02
C GLY A 377 16.03 12.11 -7.83
N HIS A 378 15.87 10.78 -7.84
CA HIS A 378 16.79 9.90 -8.54
C HIS A 378 16.48 9.80 -10.04
N ASP A 379 15.25 9.40 -10.40
CA ASP A 379 14.94 9.13 -11.81
C ASP A 379 14.78 10.42 -12.64
N LEU A 380 14.02 11.41 -12.17
CA LEU A 380 13.79 12.64 -12.94
C LEU A 380 14.93 13.64 -12.76
N TYR A 381 15.25 14.06 -11.53
CA TYR A 381 16.24 15.10 -11.33
C TYR A 381 17.65 14.64 -11.68
N ALA A 382 18.16 13.58 -11.04
CA ALA A 382 19.55 13.17 -11.24
C ALA A 382 19.81 12.63 -12.64
N PHE A 383 18.96 11.75 -13.17
CA PHE A 383 19.20 11.12 -14.47
C PHE A 383 18.66 11.92 -15.65
N VAL A 384 17.41 12.43 -15.59
CA VAL A 384 16.81 13.09 -16.75
C VAL A 384 17.28 14.54 -16.86
N ILE A 385 17.21 15.32 -15.77
CA ILE A 385 17.55 16.75 -15.78
C ILE A 385 19.06 16.94 -15.74
N CYS A 386 19.73 16.36 -14.74
CA CYS A 386 21.18 16.54 -14.55
C CYS A 386 22.05 15.57 -15.37
N LYS A 387 21.44 14.67 -16.16
CA LYS A 387 22.16 13.67 -16.99
C LYS A 387 23.20 12.88 -16.20
N ASN A 388 22.84 12.44 -15.01
CA ASN A 388 23.67 11.70 -14.04
C ASN A 388 24.92 12.48 -13.55
N LYS A 389 24.86 13.82 -13.53
CA LYS A 389 25.91 14.71 -13.03
C LYS A 389 25.46 15.49 -11.79
N SER A 390 24.45 14.98 -11.06
CA SER A 390 23.95 15.61 -9.84
C SER A 390 24.90 15.39 -8.66
N ASP A 391 24.91 16.37 -7.74
CA ASP A 391 25.47 16.19 -6.41
C ASP A 391 24.54 15.34 -5.56
N ASP A 392 25.05 14.32 -4.88
CA ASP A 392 24.29 13.40 -4.04
C ASP A 392 23.49 14.14 -2.94
N LYS A 393 24.05 15.22 -2.38
CA LYS A 393 23.34 16.03 -1.38
C LYS A 393 22.12 16.75 -1.95
N LYS A 394 22.24 17.29 -3.16
CA LYS A 394 21.13 17.96 -3.86
C LYS A 394 20.05 16.95 -4.27
N GLU A 395 20.45 15.76 -4.73
CA GLU A 395 19.50 14.69 -5.07
C GLU A 395 18.65 14.29 -3.86
N VAL A 396 19.30 14.06 -2.71
CA VAL A 396 18.60 13.73 -1.45
C VAL A 396 17.72 14.89 -0.96
N LEU A 397 18.17 16.15 -1.12
CA LEU A 397 17.38 17.33 -0.75
C LEU A 397 16.11 17.44 -1.60
N ILE A 398 16.21 17.25 -2.91
CA ILE A 398 15.04 17.28 -3.81
C ILE A 398 14.09 16.14 -3.47
N SER A 399 14.60 14.94 -3.19
CA SER A 399 13.77 13.83 -2.72
C SER A 399 13.00 14.19 -1.45
N LYS A 400 13.64 14.84 -0.47
CA LYS A 400 12.97 15.28 0.77
C LYS A 400 11.92 16.38 0.54
N LEU A 401 12.17 17.33 -0.34
CA LEU A 401 11.19 18.35 -0.70
C LEU A 401 9.98 17.73 -1.41
N SER A 402 10.21 16.73 -2.25
CA SER A 402 9.14 16.00 -2.94
C SER A 402 8.22 15.24 -1.98
N THR A 403 8.74 14.74 -0.84
CA THR A 403 7.89 14.12 0.20
C THR A 403 6.88 15.11 0.79
N ILE A 404 7.28 16.35 0.99
CA ILE A 404 6.38 17.39 1.53
C ILE A 404 5.25 17.67 0.52
N VAL A 405 5.60 17.85 -0.75
CA VAL A 405 4.59 18.11 -1.80
C VAL A 405 3.62 16.95 -1.94
N LEU A 406 4.13 15.71 -2.00
CA LEU A 406 3.28 14.51 -2.08
C LEU A 406 2.38 14.37 -0.84
N GLY A 407 2.91 14.70 0.34
CA GLY A 407 2.13 14.68 1.58
C GLY A 407 1.00 15.70 1.58
N LEU A 408 1.23 16.93 1.15
CA LEU A 408 0.19 17.96 1.07
C LEU A 408 -0.91 17.59 0.07
N ILE A 409 -0.55 17.05 -1.09
CA ILE A 409 -1.51 16.55 -2.07
C ILE A 409 -2.33 15.38 -1.48
N ALA A 410 -1.68 14.46 -0.75
CA ALA A 410 -2.36 13.33 -0.13
C ALA A 410 -3.33 13.76 0.99
N ILE A 411 -3.00 14.79 1.78
CA ILE A 411 -3.91 15.39 2.78
C ILE A 411 -5.16 15.92 2.09
N TYR A 412 -5.00 16.81 1.10
CA TYR A 412 -6.11 17.43 0.40
C TYR A 412 -7.03 16.39 -0.25
N LEU A 413 -6.45 15.44 -0.98
CA LEU A 413 -7.22 14.39 -1.62
C LEU A 413 -7.79 13.39 -0.60
N GLY A 414 -7.11 13.13 0.53
CA GLY A 414 -7.64 12.30 1.61
C GLY A 414 -8.93 12.85 2.22
N ILE A 415 -9.04 14.18 2.33
CA ILE A 415 -10.28 14.84 2.76
C ILE A 415 -11.39 14.64 1.72
N LEU A 416 -11.07 14.80 0.43
CA LEU A 416 -12.05 14.65 -0.65
C LEU A 416 -12.62 13.24 -0.78
N PHE A 417 -11.84 12.21 -0.40
CA PHE A 417 -12.20 10.80 -0.48
C PHE A 417 -12.73 10.22 0.86
N GLU A 418 -13.23 11.08 1.76
CA GLU A 418 -13.83 10.66 3.03
C GLU A 418 -14.84 9.54 2.84
N GLY A 419 -14.85 8.58 3.77
CA GLY A 419 -15.82 7.47 3.80
C GLY A 419 -15.54 6.32 2.83
N GLN A 420 -14.59 6.45 1.89
CA GLN A 420 -14.26 5.37 0.98
C GLN A 420 -13.57 4.20 1.70
N ASN A 421 -13.83 2.97 1.24
CA ASN A 421 -13.13 1.81 1.77
C ASN A 421 -11.65 1.81 1.35
N VAL A 422 -10.75 1.63 2.33
CA VAL A 422 -9.31 1.71 2.12
C VAL A 422 -8.79 0.61 1.19
N ALA A 423 -9.34 -0.62 1.26
CA ALA A 423 -8.93 -1.70 0.38
C ALA A 423 -9.35 -1.44 -1.08
N PHE A 424 -10.53 -0.89 -1.28
CA PHE A 424 -11.01 -0.45 -2.59
C PHE A 424 -10.06 0.59 -3.20
N MET A 425 -9.74 1.65 -2.45
CA MET A 425 -8.84 2.71 -2.91
C MET A 425 -7.46 2.19 -3.29
N VAL A 426 -6.91 1.28 -2.48
CA VAL A 426 -5.65 0.61 -2.78
C VAL A 426 -5.77 -0.26 -4.03
N GLY A 427 -6.90 -0.93 -4.25
CA GLY A 427 -7.19 -1.67 -5.48
C GLY A 427 -7.08 -0.81 -6.74
N LEU A 428 -7.49 0.47 -6.69
CA LEU A 428 -7.30 1.42 -7.80
C LEU A 428 -5.81 1.76 -8.03
N ALA A 429 -5.03 1.93 -6.96
CA ALA A 429 -3.58 2.12 -7.07
C ALA A 429 -2.89 0.90 -7.72
N PHE A 430 -3.34 -0.31 -7.37
CA PHE A 430 -2.87 -1.54 -7.99
C PHE A 430 -3.26 -1.64 -9.47
N ALA A 431 -4.45 -1.17 -9.85
CA ALA A 431 -4.85 -1.11 -11.26
C ALA A 431 -3.91 -0.23 -12.09
N ILE A 432 -3.48 0.92 -11.55
CA ILE A 432 -2.47 1.77 -12.22
C ILE A 432 -1.12 1.07 -12.29
N ALA A 433 -0.65 0.46 -11.19
CA ALA A 433 0.61 -0.28 -11.16
C ALA A 433 0.61 -1.45 -12.16
N ALA A 434 -0.52 -2.18 -12.26
CA ALA A 434 -0.74 -3.27 -13.21
C ALA A 434 -0.70 -2.81 -14.67
N SER A 435 -1.13 -1.58 -14.95
CA SER A 435 -1.27 -1.06 -16.31
C SER A 435 -0.04 -0.29 -16.80
N ALA A 436 0.66 0.42 -15.89
CA ALA A 436 1.80 1.27 -16.24
C ALA A 436 3.15 0.60 -15.97
N ASN A 437 3.36 0.10 -14.74
CA ASN A 437 4.66 -0.35 -14.25
C ASN A 437 4.94 -1.81 -14.62
N PHE A 438 3.97 -2.70 -14.32
CA PHE A 438 4.15 -4.13 -14.50
C PHE A 438 4.42 -4.56 -15.95
N PRO A 439 3.67 -4.12 -16.97
CA PRO A 439 3.89 -4.56 -18.35
C PRO A 439 5.29 -4.21 -18.86
N VAL A 440 5.74 -2.99 -18.57
CA VAL A 440 7.07 -2.52 -18.98
C VAL A 440 8.17 -3.27 -18.24
N LEU A 441 8.05 -3.44 -16.93
CA LEU A 441 9.02 -4.19 -16.13
C LEU A 441 9.09 -5.66 -16.58
N PHE A 442 7.95 -6.33 -16.66
CA PHE A 442 7.86 -7.74 -17.03
C PHE A 442 8.43 -8.01 -18.42
N LEU A 443 7.97 -7.26 -19.44
CA LEU A 443 8.44 -7.44 -20.81
C LEU A 443 9.89 -7.00 -21.01
N SER A 444 10.39 -6.03 -20.22
CA SER A 444 11.81 -5.66 -20.28
C SER A 444 12.74 -6.81 -19.88
N ILE A 445 12.29 -7.64 -18.95
CA ILE A 445 13.08 -8.78 -18.42
C ILE A 445 12.88 -10.05 -19.26
N THR A 446 11.66 -10.26 -19.78
CA THR A 446 11.26 -11.55 -20.37
C THR A 446 11.23 -11.55 -21.88
N TRP A 447 10.92 -10.41 -22.52
CA TRP A 447 10.67 -10.38 -23.96
C TRP A 447 11.77 -9.66 -24.75
N LYS A 448 12.44 -10.41 -25.63
CA LYS A 448 13.52 -9.92 -26.48
C LYS A 448 13.06 -8.83 -27.46
N GLY A 449 11.82 -8.91 -27.96
CA GLY A 449 11.28 -7.99 -28.97
C GLY A 449 10.95 -6.59 -28.46
N LEU A 450 10.93 -6.36 -27.13
CA LEU A 450 10.58 -5.07 -26.55
C LEU A 450 11.56 -3.97 -27.00
N THR A 451 11.05 -2.90 -27.60
CA THR A 451 11.81 -1.69 -27.95
C THR A 451 11.52 -0.55 -26.97
N THR A 452 12.39 0.46 -26.95
CA THR A 452 12.17 1.66 -26.12
C THR A 452 10.88 2.39 -26.51
N ARG A 453 10.58 2.49 -27.81
CA ARG A 453 9.35 3.14 -28.30
C ARG A 453 8.11 2.37 -27.84
N GLY A 454 8.11 1.03 -28.01
CA GLY A 454 7.02 0.19 -27.56
C GLY A 454 6.79 0.30 -26.05
N ALA A 455 7.87 0.19 -25.25
CA ALA A 455 7.80 0.30 -23.80
C ALA A 455 7.24 1.65 -23.33
N VAL A 456 7.74 2.74 -23.89
CA VAL A 456 7.38 4.11 -23.44
C VAL A 456 5.96 4.47 -23.89
N ILE A 457 5.64 4.33 -25.17
CA ILE A 457 4.32 4.70 -25.68
C ILE A 457 3.25 3.77 -25.10
N GLY A 458 3.46 2.45 -25.14
CA GLY A 458 2.49 1.50 -24.60
C GLY A 458 2.34 1.59 -23.08
N GLY A 459 3.42 1.88 -22.36
CA GLY A 459 3.35 2.15 -20.91
C GLY A 459 2.55 3.42 -20.59
N PHE A 460 2.71 4.51 -21.35
CA PHE A 460 1.87 5.70 -21.21
C PHE A 460 0.41 5.45 -21.60
N VAL A 461 0.14 4.66 -22.64
CA VAL A 461 -1.22 4.23 -22.99
C VAL A 461 -1.86 3.51 -21.81
N GLY A 462 -1.13 2.57 -21.18
CA GLY A 462 -1.60 1.88 -19.96
C GLY A 462 -1.85 2.83 -18.80
N LEU A 463 -0.91 3.76 -18.54
CA LEU A 463 -1.03 4.73 -17.46
C LEU A 463 -2.24 5.66 -17.65
N PHE A 464 -2.33 6.31 -18.82
CA PHE A 464 -3.39 7.29 -19.06
C PHE A 464 -4.77 6.62 -19.17
N SER A 465 -4.87 5.44 -19.80
CA SER A 465 -6.15 4.72 -19.85
C SER A 465 -6.61 4.32 -18.44
N ALA A 466 -5.69 3.83 -17.57
CA ALA A 466 -6.04 3.50 -16.21
C ALA A 466 -6.53 4.73 -15.43
N ILE A 467 -5.82 5.86 -15.51
CA ILE A 467 -6.21 7.10 -14.84
C ILE A 467 -7.55 7.62 -15.37
N ILE A 468 -7.74 7.65 -16.68
CA ILE A 468 -8.98 8.15 -17.29
C ILE A 468 -10.16 7.26 -16.84
N PHE A 469 -10.03 5.94 -16.89
CA PHE A 469 -11.09 5.03 -16.47
C PHE A 469 -11.38 5.11 -14.96
N VAL A 470 -10.38 5.35 -14.11
CA VAL A 470 -10.60 5.63 -12.69
C VAL A 470 -11.39 6.91 -12.49
N ILE A 471 -10.99 8.01 -13.16
CA ILE A 471 -11.66 9.31 -13.00
C ILE A 471 -13.09 9.26 -13.54
N THR A 472 -13.29 8.64 -14.70
CA THR A 472 -14.61 8.57 -15.37
C THR A 472 -15.49 7.42 -14.87
N GLY A 473 -14.98 6.62 -13.95
CA GLY A 473 -15.69 5.49 -13.34
C GLY A 473 -16.67 5.89 -12.24
N PRO A 474 -17.52 4.95 -11.79
CA PRO A 474 -18.63 5.25 -10.88
C PRO A 474 -18.23 5.98 -9.60
N VAL A 475 -17.15 5.57 -8.96
CA VAL A 475 -16.74 6.11 -7.66
C VAL A 475 -16.26 7.55 -7.78
N VAL A 476 -15.30 7.84 -8.68
CA VAL A 476 -14.76 9.20 -8.78
C VAL A 476 -15.76 10.11 -9.48
N TRP A 477 -16.34 9.69 -10.61
CA TRP A 477 -17.23 10.51 -11.41
C TRP A 477 -18.56 10.80 -10.72
N VAL A 478 -19.21 9.77 -10.14
CA VAL A 478 -20.54 9.91 -9.53
C VAL A 478 -20.46 10.21 -8.04
N GLU A 479 -19.73 9.41 -7.25
CA GLU A 479 -19.78 9.56 -5.79
C GLU A 479 -18.99 10.79 -5.31
N ILE A 480 -17.83 11.11 -5.95
CA ILE A 480 -16.95 12.21 -5.52
C ILE A 480 -17.25 13.50 -6.29
N LEU A 481 -17.26 13.44 -7.63
CA LEU A 481 -17.47 14.62 -8.48
C LEU A 481 -18.95 14.99 -8.66
N LYS A 482 -19.89 14.14 -8.20
CA LYS A 482 -21.35 14.36 -8.19
C LYS A 482 -21.97 14.50 -9.57
N PHE A 483 -21.39 13.88 -10.62
CA PHE A 483 -22.05 13.74 -11.91
C PHE A 483 -23.10 12.63 -11.89
N GLU A 484 -24.12 12.71 -12.74
CA GLU A 484 -25.27 11.77 -12.71
C GLU A 484 -24.90 10.35 -13.13
N ASN A 485 -24.15 10.19 -14.23
CA ASN A 485 -23.83 8.88 -14.80
C ASN A 485 -22.34 8.73 -15.10
N PRO A 486 -21.76 7.57 -14.81
CA PRO A 486 -20.36 7.33 -15.12
C PRO A 486 -20.15 7.21 -16.63
N ILE A 487 -19.05 7.77 -17.15
CA ILE A 487 -18.67 7.60 -18.57
C ILE A 487 -18.11 6.19 -18.79
N PHE A 488 -17.29 5.73 -17.85
CA PHE A 488 -16.79 4.34 -17.82
C PHE A 488 -17.65 3.52 -16.86
N PRO A 489 -18.39 2.48 -17.32
CA PRO A 489 -19.44 1.86 -16.52
C PRO A 489 -18.92 0.93 -15.42
N TYR A 490 -17.65 0.52 -15.46
CA TYR A 490 -17.12 -0.46 -14.52
C TYR A 490 -16.35 0.18 -13.37
N LYS A 491 -16.42 -0.45 -12.21
CA LYS A 491 -15.76 0.02 -10.99
C LYS A 491 -14.23 -0.12 -11.04
N TYR A 492 -13.71 -1.09 -11.80
CA TYR A 492 -12.28 -1.39 -11.89
C TYR A 492 -11.79 -1.36 -13.34
N PRO A 493 -10.71 -0.60 -13.64
CA PRO A 493 -10.26 -0.38 -15.01
C PRO A 493 -9.31 -1.42 -15.57
N ALA A 494 -8.69 -2.27 -14.72
CA ALA A 494 -7.48 -3.02 -15.06
C ALA A 494 -7.64 -3.99 -16.23
N LEU A 495 -8.79 -4.65 -16.39
CA LEU A 495 -9.04 -5.53 -17.52
C LEU A 495 -8.81 -4.79 -18.85
N PHE A 496 -9.28 -3.56 -18.94
CA PHE A 496 -9.18 -2.75 -20.16
C PHE A 496 -7.79 -2.10 -20.29
N SER A 497 -7.32 -1.44 -19.24
CA SER A 497 -6.07 -0.67 -19.28
C SER A 497 -4.82 -1.57 -19.37
N VAL A 498 -4.82 -2.75 -18.75
CA VAL A 498 -3.72 -3.73 -18.88
C VAL A 498 -3.68 -4.30 -20.29
N VAL A 499 -4.83 -4.66 -20.86
CA VAL A 499 -4.90 -5.15 -22.25
C VAL A 499 -4.42 -4.09 -23.22
N LEU A 500 -4.85 -2.83 -23.06
CA LEU A 500 -4.38 -1.70 -23.87
C LEU A 500 -2.85 -1.52 -23.74
N ALA A 501 -2.31 -1.60 -22.53
CA ALA A 501 -0.88 -1.48 -22.29
C ALA A 501 -0.08 -2.58 -23.01
N PHE A 502 -0.39 -3.86 -22.74
CA PHE A 502 0.32 -4.98 -23.36
C PHE A 502 0.19 -4.97 -24.88
N SER A 503 -1.02 -4.78 -25.41
CA SER A 503 -1.26 -4.74 -26.85
C SER A 503 -0.48 -3.61 -27.51
N SER A 504 -0.50 -2.40 -26.94
CA SER A 504 0.24 -1.25 -27.47
C SER A 504 1.75 -1.48 -27.42
N ILE A 505 2.28 -2.01 -26.29
CA ILE A 505 3.71 -2.33 -26.16
C ILE A 505 4.13 -3.33 -27.23
N VAL A 506 3.37 -4.40 -27.38
CA VAL A 506 3.70 -5.49 -28.32
C VAL A 506 3.60 -4.99 -29.76
N LEU A 507 2.49 -4.39 -30.15
CA LEU A 507 2.27 -3.92 -31.53
C LEU A 507 3.34 -2.89 -31.93
N ILE A 508 3.56 -1.85 -31.11
CA ILE A 508 4.54 -0.82 -31.44
C ILE A 508 5.96 -1.40 -31.52
N SER A 509 6.31 -2.36 -30.63
CA SER A 509 7.63 -2.99 -30.68
C SER A 509 7.81 -3.89 -31.90
N LEU A 510 6.78 -4.59 -32.36
CA LEU A 510 6.85 -5.43 -33.55
C LEU A 510 7.02 -4.61 -34.84
N PHE A 511 6.40 -3.43 -34.92
CA PHE A 511 6.53 -2.53 -36.07
C PHE A 511 7.80 -1.65 -36.00
N ASP A 512 8.49 -1.58 -34.86
CA ASP A 512 9.75 -0.83 -34.75
C ASP A 512 10.91 -1.64 -35.35
N SER A 513 11.51 -1.13 -36.43
CA SER A 513 12.67 -1.74 -37.09
C SER A 513 13.86 -2.03 -36.15
N LYS A 514 13.98 -1.28 -35.05
CA LYS A 514 15.02 -1.49 -34.05
C LYS A 514 14.93 -2.84 -33.34
N SER A 515 13.75 -3.44 -33.24
CA SER A 515 13.55 -4.76 -32.62
C SER A 515 14.36 -5.88 -33.24
N LYS A 516 14.67 -5.77 -34.53
CA LYS A 516 15.42 -6.76 -35.33
C LYS A 516 16.93 -6.49 -35.41
N SER A 517 17.43 -5.40 -34.83
CA SER A 517 18.84 -5.02 -34.96
C SER A 517 19.75 -5.93 -34.11
N LYS A 518 20.98 -6.22 -34.64
CA LYS A 518 22.01 -6.99 -33.91
C LYS A 518 22.30 -6.37 -32.54
N LYS A 519 22.44 -5.04 -32.49
CA LYS A 519 22.70 -4.28 -31.25
C LYS A 519 21.60 -4.53 -30.19
N HIS A 520 20.35 -4.52 -30.58
CA HIS A 520 19.22 -4.79 -29.68
C HIS A 520 19.27 -6.20 -29.09
N ASN A 521 19.58 -7.19 -29.94
CA ASN A 521 19.74 -8.58 -29.54
C ASN A 521 20.90 -8.80 -28.56
N GLU A 522 22.04 -8.13 -28.79
CA GLU A 522 23.19 -8.18 -27.90
C GLU A 522 22.90 -7.54 -26.54
N LEU A 523 22.20 -6.41 -26.53
CA LEU A 523 21.79 -5.75 -25.29
C LEU A 523 20.84 -6.64 -24.47
N PHE A 524 19.89 -7.31 -25.11
CA PHE A 524 19.01 -8.26 -24.43
C PHE A 524 19.82 -9.44 -23.85
N LYS A 525 20.73 -10.02 -24.63
CA LYS A 525 21.58 -11.12 -24.16
C LYS A 525 22.43 -10.71 -22.96
N LYS A 526 23.01 -9.52 -22.99
CA LYS A 526 23.78 -8.96 -21.85
C LYS A 526 22.90 -8.79 -20.61
N GLN A 527 21.71 -8.20 -20.76
CA GLN A 527 20.75 -8.04 -19.66
C GLN A 527 20.31 -9.39 -19.11
N TYR A 528 19.98 -10.35 -20.00
CA TYR A 528 19.55 -11.69 -19.63
C TYR A 528 20.63 -12.41 -18.81
N ILE A 529 21.88 -12.42 -19.29
CA ILE A 529 23.00 -13.00 -18.55
C ILE A 529 23.16 -12.31 -17.19
N LYS A 530 23.19 -10.97 -17.16
CA LYS A 530 23.31 -10.22 -15.92
C LYS A 530 22.19 -10.53 -14.93
N SER A 531 20.96 -10.78 -15.39
CA SER A 531 19.81 -11.08 -14.53
C SER A 531 19.95 -12.40 -13.74
N TYR A 532 20.82 -13.31 -14.17
CA TYR A 532 21.12 -14.59 -13.51
C TYR A 532 22.49 -14.63 -12.82
N LEU A 533 23.36 -13.68 -13.11
CA LEU A 533 24.68 -13.62 -12.44
C LEU A 533 24.56 -12.91 -11.10
N ASN A 534 24.89 -13.63 -10.06
CA ASN A 534 25.07 -13.11 -8.72
C ASN A 534 26.38 -12.28 -8.70
N LYS A 535 26.30 -10.96 -8.86
CA LYS A 535 27.45 -10.05 -8.68
C LYS A 535 27.18 -9.10 -7.53
#